data_769f5ddc484750d03041024a4e947ebd
#
_entry.id   769f5ddc484750d03041024a4e947ebd
#
_cell.length_a   1.000
_cell.length_b   1.000
_cell.length_c   1.000
_cell.angle_alpha   90.00
_cell.angle_beta   90.00
_cell.angle_gamma   90.00
#
_symmetry.space_group_name_H-M   'P 1'
#
loop_
_entity.id
_entity.type
_entity.pdbx_description
1 polymer ?
#
loop_
_entity_poly.entity_id
_entity_poly.type
_entity_poly.pdbx_seq_one_letter_code
_entity_poly.pdbx_strand_id
1 'polypeptide(L)'
;MKNDMKQTKYILLLIAMMAMAQTVTAQNETIVFTPQWTAQAQFAGYYVAEVKGFYREAGVKVRIEHPSSTQPAMSRLRKNECQATTLQLCQALEIVDDGIPLVNILQTSMNNAMVIVSARGKDPLKQKGAKVGIWSVGFGQLAICMSIKDHLDYQWVRFAQNVNLFAAGALDATLAMSYNEYYQLVQAGVKMTGKNVYRFCDHGYNVQEDGVYMTREYYATHKDQARRFAQASRKGWEWAAQHPDEALDIVMQYVDKNHIATNRVMQRLMLKEVLRLQVDRESKKREFRLRPDMVQLASHLMAENQMLSREVTYEELSE
;
A
#
# COMPACT_ATOMS: atom_id res chain seq x y z
N MET A 1 -49.84 -4.33 -35.31
CA MET A 1 -49.47 -5.35 -34.30
C MET A 1 -48.31 -6.29 -34.70
N LYS A 2 -48.32 -7.02 -35.83
CA LYS A 2 -47.19 -7.91 -36.19
C LYS A 2 -45.88 -7.18 -36.55
N ASN A 3 -45.93 -5.94 -37.08
CA ASN A 3 -44.74 -5.14 -37.41
C ASN A 3 -44.09 -4.52 -36.14
N ASP A 4 -44.92 -4.11 -35.19
CA ASP A 4 -44.40 -3.49 -33.93
C ASP A 4 -43.64 -4.53 -33.08
N MET A 5 -44.13 -5.76 -33.02
CA MET A 5 -43.43 -6.85 -32.32
C MET A 5 -42.10 -7.24 -32.97
N LYS A 6 -41.95 -7.10 -34.28
CA LYS A 6 -40.67 -7.33 -34.97
C LYS A 6 -39.67 -6.18 -34.66
N GLN A 7 -40.10 -4.93 -34.72
CA GLN A 7 -39.27 -3.79 -34.39
C GLN A 7 -38.79 -3.83 -32.94
N THR A 8 -39.67 -4.16 -32.00
CA THR A 8 -39.30 -4.31 -30.58
C THR A 8 -38.24 -5.40 -30.35
N LYS A 9 -38.35 -6.54 -31.06
CA LYS A 9 -37.35 -7.62 -31.01
C LYS A 9 -35.99 -7.18 -31.55
N TYR A 10 -35.95 -6.42 -32.65
CA TYR A 10 -34.68 -5.90 -33.20
C TYR A 10 -34.04 -4.86 -32.31
N ILE A 11 -34.81 -4.00 -31.65
CA ILE A 11 -34.31 -3.02 -30.69
C ILE A 11 -33.71 -3.72 -29.45
N LEU A 12 -34.40 -4.74 -28.92
CA LEU A 12 -33.90 -5.55 -27.80
C LEU A 12 -32.62 -6.33 -28.17
N LEU A 13 -32.54 -6.84 -29.41
CA LEU A 13 -31.33 -7.53 -29.89
C LEU A 13 -30.15 -6.56 -30.07
N LEU A 14 -30.39 -5.35 -30.57
CA LEU A 14 -29.39 -4.29 -30.68
C LEU A 14 -28.89 -3.83 -29.32
N ILE A 15 -29.78 -3.64 -28.34
CA ILE A 15 -29.43 -3.30 -26.97
C ILE A 15 -28.60 -4.43 -26.33
N ALA A 16 -28.98 -5.69 -26.54
CA ALA A 16 -28.21 -6.84 -26.04
C ALA A 16 -26.81 -6.94 -26.69
N MET A 17 -26.71 -6.69 -28.00
CA MET A 17 -25.43 -6.66 -28.72
C MET A 17 -24.54 -5.47 -28.28
N MET A 18 -25.11 -4.29 -28.04
CA MET A 18 -24.37 -3.16 -27.48
C MET A 18 -23.87 -3.43 -26.03
N ALA A 19 -24.70 -4.06 -25.21
CA ALA A 19 -24.32 -4.47 -23.86
C ALA A 19 -23.19 -5.51 -23.87
N MET A 20 -23.25 -6.51 -24.78
CA MET A 20 -22.18 -7.49 -24.99
C MET A 20 -20.89 -6.84 -25.52
N ALA A 21 -20.99 -5.88 -26.46
CA ALA A 21 -19.84 -5.16 -26.98
C ALA A 21 -19.14 -4.32 -25.89
N GLN A 22 -19.89 -3.70 -24.98
CA GLN A 22 -19.35 -2.96 -23.86
C GLN A 22 -18.63 -3.87 -22.84
N THR A 23 -19.15 -5.08 -22.59
CA THR A 23 -18.48 -6.05 -21.70
C THR A 23 -17.18 -6.59 -22.29
N VAL A 24 -17.11 -6.79 -23.61
CA VAL A 24 -15.90 -7.26 -24.31
C VAL A 24 -14.81 -6.17 -24.36
N THR A 25 -15.18 -4.88 -24.50
CA THR A 25 -14.22 -3.78 -24.48
C THR A 25 -13.65 -3.55 -23.07
N ALA A 26 -14.48 -3.61 -22.04
CA ALA A 26 -14.05 -3.52 -20.63
C ALA A 26 -13.07 -4.63 -20.24
N GLN A 27 -13.22 -5.84 -20.77
CA GLN A 27 -12.32 -6.98 -20.51
C GLN A 27 -10.91 -6.82 -21.11
N ASN A 28 -10.73 -5.93 -22.09
CA ASN A 28 -9.43 -5.72 -22.78
C ASN A 28 -8.68 -4.45 -22.37
N GLU A 29 -9.24 -3.66 -21.45
CA GLU A 29 -8.60 -2.45 -20.97
C GLU A 29 -7.36 -2.78 -20.13
N THR A 30 -6.30 -1.96 -20.28
CA THR A 30 -5.07 -2.12 -19.50
C THR A 30 -5.24 -1.52 -18.12
N ILE A 31 -5.05 -2.32 -17.07
CA ILE A 31 -4.96 -1.80 -15.70
C ILE A 31 -3.61 -1.09 -15.55
N VAL A 32 -3.63 0.20 -15.41
CA VAL A 32 -2.47 0.96 -14.93
C VAL A 32 -2.41 0.82 -13.43
N PHE A 33 -1.41 0.09 -12.95
CA PHE A 33 -1.17 -0.12 -11.53
C PHE A 33 -0.03 0.77 -11.06
N THR A 34 -0.31 1.64 -10.11
CA THR A 34 0.68 2.56 -9.53
C THR A 34 0.95 2.18 -8.08
N PRO A 35 2.06 1.46 -7.78
CA PRO A 35 2.50 1.26 -6.40
C PRO A 35 2.71 2.61 -5.69
N GLN A 36 2.54 2.67 -4.37
CA GLN A 36 2.57 3.93 -3.60
C GLN A 36 3.94 4.60 -3.49
N TRP A 37 5.01 3.90 -3.89
CA TRP A 37 6.40 4.36 -3.75
C TRP A 37 7.25 4.01 -4.97
N THR A 38 8.51 4.41 -4.96
CA THR A 38 9.51 4.09 -5.99
C THR A 38 9.77 2.59 -6.09
N ALA A 39 10.34 2.14 -7.21
CA ALA A 39 10.60 0.73 -7.45
C ALA A 39 11.54 0.13 -6.39
N GLN A 40 11.05 -0.89 -5.70
CA GLN A 40 11.79 -1.59 -4.63
C GLN A 40 11.15 -2.93 -4.29
N ALA A 41 11.81 -3.75 -3.46
CA ALA A 41 11.35 -5.08 -3.08
C ALA A 41 10.00 -5.12 -2.34
N GLN A 42 9.52 -3.97 -1.83
CA GLN A 42 8.17 -3.83 -1.29
C GLN A 42 7.08 -4.24 -2.28
N PHE A 43 7.37 -4.21 -3.58
CA PHE A 43 6.40 -4.51 -4.65
C PHE A 43 6.75 -5.78 -5.43
N ALA A 44 7.63 -6.63 -4.90
CA ALA A 44 8.19 -7.80 -5.58
C ALA A 44 7.13 -8.72 -6.18
N GLY A 45 6.04 -9.00 -5.49
CA GLY A 45 5.01 -9.92 -5.98
C GLY A 45 4.34 -9.45 -7.25
N TYR A 46 4.16 -8.15 -7.43
CA TYR A 46 3.58 -7.57 -8.65
C TYR A 46 4.55 -7.68 -9.84
N TYR A 47 5.85 -7.44 -9.61
CA TYR A 47 6.89 -7.63 -10.63
C TYR A 47 6.99 -9.09 -11.05
N VAL A 48 6.96 -9.99 -10.07
CA VAL A 48 6.95 -11.44 -10.32
C VAL A 48 5.72 -11.81 -11.15
N ALA A 49 4.53 -11.29 -10.81
CA ALA A 49 3.30 -11.59 -11.55
C ALA A 49 3.38 -11.13 -13.02
N GLU A 50 4.05 -10.00 -13.29
CA GLU A 50 4.27 -9.52 -14.66
C GLU A 50 5.30 -10.39 -15.39
N VAL A 51 6.50 -10.57 -14.81
CA VAL A 51 7.63 -11.26 -15.47
C VAL A 51 7.36 -12.75 -15.66
N LYS A 52 6.73 -13.42 -14.67
CA LYS A 52 6.34 -14.84 -14.78
C LYS A 52 5.09 -15.06 -15.64
N GLY A 53 4.44 -13.97 -16.08
CA GLY A 53 3.30 -14.03 -16.97
C GLY A 53 1.97 -14.36 -16.29
N PHE A 54 1.85 -14.26 -14.95
CA PHE A 54 0.61 -14.59 -14.24
C PHE A 54 -0.56 -13.66 -14.61
N TYR A 55 -0.29 -12.39 -14.90
CA TYR A 55 -1.30 -11.49 -15.44
C TYR A 55 -1.79 -11.93 -16.82
N ARG A 56 -0.86 -12.33 -17.70
CA ARG A 56 -1.20 -12.84 -19.05
C ARG A 56 -2.01 -14.14 -18.96
N GLU A 57 -1.63 -15.08 -18.11
CA GLU A 57 -2.36 -16.32 -17.84
C GLU A 57 -3.79 -16.04 -17.35
N ALA A 58 -3.94 -15.02 -16.49
CA ALA A 58 -5.24 -14.56 -16.02
C ALA A 58 -6.04 -13.75 -17.05
N GLY A 59 -5.51 -13.50 -18.24
CA GLY A 59 -6.15 -12.70 -19.28
C GLY A 59 -6.31 -11.23 -18.90
N VAL A 60 -5.36 -10.67 -18.12
CA VAL A 60 -5.34 -9.26 -17.70
C VAL A 60 -4.12 -8.57 -18.25
N LYS A 61 -4.32 -7.41 -18.88
CA LYS A 61 -3.22 -6.53 -19.27
C LYS A 61 -2.93 -5.59 -18.11
N VAL A 62 -1.69 -5.59 -17.64
CA VAL A 62 -1.23 -4.73 -16.53
C VAL A 62 -0.04 -3.91 -17.00
N ARG A 63 0.01 -2.65 -16.57
CA ARG A 63 1.17 -1.77 -16.75
C ARG A 63 1.53 -1.19 -15.38
N ILE A 64 2.71 -1.52 -14.87
CA ILE A 64 3.20 -1.03 -13.58
C ILE A 64 3.94 0.27 -13.80
N GLU A 65 3.46 1.35 -13.18
CA GLU A 65 4.03 2.70 -13.27
C GLU A 65 4.25 3.25 -11.86
N HIS A 66 5.50 3.48 -11.50
CA HIS A 66 5.83 4.07 -10.21
C HIS A 66 5.51 5.57 -10.17
N PRO A 67 5.13 6.10 -8.99
CA PRO A 67 4.85 7.52 -8.83
C PRO A 67 6.15 8.35 -8.91
N SER A 68 5.97 9.63 -9.20
CA SER A 68 7.03 10.64 -9.10
C SER A 68 6.72 11.64 -7.99
N SER A 69 7.67 12.52 -7.67
CA SER A 69 7.46 13.59 -6.70
C SER A 69 6.35 14.57 -7.10
N THR A 70 6.09 14.71 -8.40
CA THR A 70 5.04 15.59 -8.96
C THR A 70 3.71 14.86 -9.18
N GLN A 71 3.71 13.53 -9.19
CA GLN A 71 2.54 12.69 -9.41
C GLN A 71 2.49 11.54 -8.37
N PRO A 72 2.14 11.83 -7.10
CA PRO A 72 1.97 10.81 -6.08
C PRO A 72 0.85 9.82 -6.45
N ALA A 73 0.96 8.57 -5.99
CA ALA A 73 0.00 7.51 -6.30
C ALA A 73 -1.45 7.86 -5.92
N MET A 74 -1.66 8.46 -4.74
CA MET A 74 -2.98 8.95 -4.32
C MET A 74 -3.56 9.98 -5.31
N SER A 75 -2.73 10.92 -5.80
CA SER A 75 -3.18 11.94 -6.76
C SER A 75 -3.57 11.30 -8.09
N ARG A 76 -2.81 10.31 -8.55
CA ARG A 76 -3.12 9.58 -9.79
C ARG A 76 -4.45 8.82 -9.69
N LEU A 77 -4.70 8.15 -8.56
CA LEU A 77 -5.98 7.47 -8.33
C LEU A 77 -7.15 8.46 -8.33
N ARG A 78 -7.02 9.57 -7.60
CA ARG A 78 -8.06 10.62 -7.52
C ARG A 78 -8.40 11.24 -8.88
N LYS A 79 -7.45 11.27 -9.81
CA LYS A 79 -7.61 11.83 -11.16
C LYS A 79 -7.95 10.76 -12.21
N ASN A 80 -8.17 9.51 -11.82
CA ASN A 80 -8.35 8.37 -12.72
C ASN A 80 -7.18 8.15 -13.71
N GLU A 81 -5.96 8.56 -13.32
CA GLU A 81 -4.72 8.36 -14.10
C GLU A 81 -4.13 6.95 -13.86
N CYS A 82 -4.63 6.23 -12.87
CA CYS A 82 -4.39 4.80 -12.67
C CYS A 82 -5.68 4.12 -12.18
N GLN A 83 -5.83 2.83 -12.47
CA GLN A 83 -6.99 2.03 -12.11
C GLN A 83 -6.80 1.35 -10.75
N ALA A 84 -5.55 1.06 -10.38
CA ALA A 84 -5.21 0.44 -9.10
C ALA A 84 -3.97 1.08 -8.48
N THR A 85 -3.94 1.15 -7.17
CA THR A 85 -2.78 1.63 -6.41
C THR A 85 -2.62 0.85 -5.11
N THR A 86 -1.40 0.76 -4.58
CA THR A 86 -1.23 0.37 -3.17
C THR A 86 -1.36 1.60 -2.28
N LEU A 87 -1.94 1.43 -1.10
CA LEU A 87 -2.06 2.47 -0.07
C LEU A 87 -1.85 1.84 1.32
N GLN A 88 -1.39 2.65 2.27
CA GLN A 88 -1.61 2.36 3.68
C GLN A 88 -3.10 2.49 3.99
N LEU A 89 -3.61 1.72 4.95
CA LEU A 89 -5.03 1.79 5.32
C LEU A 89 -5.45 3.22 5.71
N CYS A 90 -4.64 3.92 6.49
CA CYS A 90 -4.95 5.31 6.88
C CYS A 90 -5.14 6.24 5.66
N GLN A 91 -4.34 6.08 4.61
CA GLN A 91 -4.50 6.85 3.36
C GLN A 91 -5.79 6.48 2.61
N ALA A 92 -6.17 5.19 2.62
CA ALA A 92 -7.42 4.77 2.00
C ALA A 92 -8.64 5.36 2.75
N LEU A 93 -8.58 5.41 4.08
CA LEU A 93 -9.62 6.04 4.91
C LEU A 93 -9.76 7.53 4.61
N GLU A 94 -8.65 8.28 4.46
CA GLU A 94 -8.67 9.70 4.07
C GLU A 94 -9.33 9.91 2.70
N ILE A 95 -9.01 9.06 1.71
CA ILE A 95 -9.60 9.16 0.37
C ILE A 95 -11.11 8.92 0.41
N VAL A 96 -11.57 7.96 1.22
CA VAL A 96 -13.01 7.68 1.39
C VAL A 96 -13.70 8.82 2.11
N ASP A 97 -13.10 9.37 3.16
CA ASP A 97 -13.64 10.52 3.89
C ASP A 97 -13.72 11.77 3.02
N ASP A 98 -12.79 11.97 2.09
CA ASP A 98 -12.82 13.01 1.06
C ASP A 98 -13.89 12.77 -0.04
N GLY A 99 -14.72 11.73 0.08
CA GLY A 99 -15.84 11.43 -0.81
C GLY A 99 -15.50 10.62 -2.06
N ILE A 100 -14.35 9.94 -2.11
CA ILE A 100 -14.00 9.02 -3.20
C ILE A 100 -14.09 7.57 -2.68
N PRO A 101 -15.20 6.85 -2.93
CA PRO A 101 -15.37 5.48 -2.47
C PRO A 101 -14.33 4.54 -3.06
N LEU A 102 -13.69 3.75 -2.22
CA LEU A 102 -12.68 2.76 -2.61
C LEU A 102 -13.16 1.33 -2.37
N VAL A 103 -12.48 0.38 -3.02
CA VAL A 103 -12.58 -1.05 -2.75
C VAL A 103 -11.17 -1.60 -2.55
N ASN A 104 -10.93 -2.28 -1.44
CA ASN A 104 -9.72 -3.09 -1.24
C ASN A 104 -9.90 -4.42 -1.98
N ILE A 105 -9.10 -4.65 -3.00
CA ILE A 105 -9.18 -5.86 -3.83
C ILE A 105 -8.12 -6.91 -3.47
N LEU A 106 -7.10 -6.52 -2.71
CA LEU A 106 -6.03 -7.39 -2.20
C LEU A 106 -5.31 -6.71 -1.04
N GLN A 107 -5.12 -7.41 0.05
CA GLN A 107 -4.35 -6.92 1.19
C GLN A 107 -3.04 -7.71 1.30
N THR A 108 -1.90 -7.06 1.07
CA THR A 108 -0.62 -7.78 1.05
C THR A 108 0.08 -7.77 2.41
N SER A 109 0.06 -6.68 3.15
CA SER A 109 0.61 -6.63 4.51
C SER A 109 -0.44 -7.03 5.54
N MET A 110 -0.10 -7.96 6.41
CA MET A 110 -0.92 -8.38 7.54
C MET A 110 -0.51 -7.69 8.85
N ASN A 111 0.65 -7.03 8.86
CA ASN A 111 1.16 -6.36 10.04
C ASN A 111 1.72 -4.99 9.70
N ASN A 112 1.68 -4.09 10.69
CA ASN A 112 2.27 -2.77 10.58
C ASN A 112 3.80 -2.83 10.57
N ALA A 113 4.43 -2.12 9.65
CA ALA A 113 5.88 -2.03 9.51
C ALA A 113 6.49 -0.80 10.18
N MET A 114 5.65 0.14 10.62
CA MET A 114 6.11 1.43 11.15
C MET A 114 6.85 1.25 12.46
N VAL A 115 7.95 1.96 12.59
CA VAL A 115 8.75 2.05 13.81
C VAL A 115 9.15 3.49 14.06
N ILE A 116 9.37 3.85 15.34
CA ILE A 116 10.11 5.06 15.73
C ILE A 116 11.49 4.63 16.19
N VAL A 117 12.52 5.23 15.62
CA VAL A 117 13.91 5.02 16.03
C VAL A 117 14.44 6.29 16.66
N SER A 118 14.90 6.20 17.92
CA SER A 118 15.51 7.32 18.64
C SER A 118 17.02 7.34 18.53
N ALA A 119 17.58 8.55 18.61
CA ALA A 119 19.00 8.75 18.67
C ALA A 119 19.60 8.20 19.99
N ARG A 120 20.81 7.66 19.89
CA ARG A 120 21.68 7.34 21.04
C ARG A 120 21.06 6.41 22.09
N GLY A 121 20.22 5.47 21.70
CA GLY A 121 19.64 4.47 22.62
C GLY A 121 18.64 5.03 23.62
N LYS A 122 18.10 6.23 23.40
CA LYS A 122 17.02 6.80 24.20
C LYS A 122 15.70 6.14 23.85
N ASP A 123 14.80 6.01 24.82
CA ASP A 123 13.44 5.54 24.61
C ASP A 123 12.64 6.60 23.81
N PRO A 124 12.06 6.27 22.65
CA PRO A 124 11.28 7.23 21.85
C PRO A 124 10.15 7.87 22.66
N LEU A 125 9.46 7.08 23.49
CA LEU A 125 8.26 7.52 24.23
C LEU A 125 8.58 8.41 25.45
N LYS A 126 9.86 8.55 25.83
CA LYS A 126 10.27 9.31 27.00
C LYS A 126 10.93 10.66 26.70
N GLN A 127 10.84 11.12 25.45
CA GLN A 127 11.49 12.35 25.01
C GLN A 127 10.45 13.47 24.88
N LYS A 128 10.40 14.39 25.84
CA LYS A 128 9.56 15.60 25.76
C LYS A 128 10.15 16.60 24.78
N GLY A 129 9.30 17.20 23.94
CA GLY A 129 9.70 18.19 22.94
C GLY A 129 10.62 17.66 21.85
N ALA A 130 10.66 16.33 21.66
CA ALA A 130 11.55 15.68 20.70
C ALA A 130 11.23 16.09 19.25
N LYS A 131 12.26 16.42 18.48
CA LYS A 131 12.16 16.59 17.03
C LYS A 131 12.13 15.22 16.36
N VAL A 132 10.97 14.85 15.84
CA VAL A 132 10.73 13.54 15.23
C VAL A 132 10.54 13.68 13.74
N GLY A 133 11.35 12.96 12.97
CA GLY A 133 11.24 12.93 11.51
C GLY A 133 9.98 12.19 11.05
N ILE A 134 9.28 12.76 10.08
CA ILE A 134 8.09 12.20 9.43
C ILE A 134 8.13 12.46 7.92
N TRP A 135 7.59 11.54 7.10
CA TRP A 135 7.54 11.74 5.64
C TRP A 135 6.68 12.93 5.24
N SER A 136 7.11 13.65 4.20
CA SER A 136 6.40 14.84 3.68
C SER A 136 5.17 14.51 2.82
N VAL A 137 4.99 13.25 2.42
CA VAL A 137 3.99 12.81 1.41
C VAL A 137 2.88 11.94 2.00
N GLY A 138 2.21 12.40 3.05
CA GLY A 138 0.98 11.76 3.52
C GLY A 138 1.16 10.35 4.09
N PHE A 139 2.31 10.06 4.68
CA PHE A 139 2.55 8.87 5.49
C PHE A 139 2.73 9.27 6.95
N GLY A 140 2.34 8.41 7.88
CA GLY A 140 2.58 8.64 9.30
C GLY A 140 1.37 9.08 10.11
N GLN A 141 0.15 9.08 9.56
CA GLN A 141 -1.09 9.41 10.28
C GLN A 141 -1.21 8.61 11.57
N LEU A 142 -0.96 7.31 11.51
CA LEU A 142 -0.98 6.44 12.68
C LEU A 142 -0.04 6.90 13.80
N ALA A 143 1.16 7.37 13.43
CA ALA A 143 2.14 7.87 14.40
C ALA A 143 1.70 9.19 15.05
N ILE A 144 1.06 10.06 14.27
CA ILE A 144 0.51 11.31 14.80
C ILE A 144 -0.64 10.99 15.77
N CYS A 145 -1.59 10.14 15.38
CA CYS A 145 -2.67 9.69 16.26
C CYS A 145 -2.16 9.08 17.57
N MET A 146 -1.17 8.19 17.46
CA MET A 146 -0.52 7.60 18.64
C MET A 146 0.09 8.67 19.54
N SER A 147 0.82 9.64 18.95
CA SER A 147 1.49 10.67 19.72
C SER A 147 0.52 11.57 20.49
N ILE A 148 -0.64 11.87 19.90
CA ILE A 148 -1.69 12.64 20.57
C ILE A 148 -2.32 11.81 21.68
N LYS A 149 -2.73 10.56 21.39
CA LYS A 149 -3.35 9.67 22.36
C LYS A 149 -2.46 9.37 23.56
N ASP A 150 -1.17 9.16 23.33
CA ASP A 150 -0.19 8.84 24.38
C ASP A 150 0.44 10.11 24.99
N HIS A 151 -0.08 11.31 24.68
CA HIS A 151 0.37 12.61 25.19
C HIS A 151 1.88 12.86 24.99
N LEU A 152 2.40 12.46 23.83
CA LEU A 152 3.80 12.66 23.45
C LEU A 152 3.94 14.05 22.81
N ASP A 153 4.77 14.89 23.40
CA ASP A 153 5.05 16.25 22.90
C ASP A 153 6.10 16.19 21.79
N TYR A 154 5.72 15.68 20.60
CA TYR A 154 6.60 15.58 19.45
C TYR A 154 6.51 16.82 18.56
N GLN A 155 7.69 17.32 18.16
CA GLN A 155 7.81 18.30 17.09
C GLN A 155 8.08 17.57 15.77
N TRP A 156 7.06 17.42 14.95
CA TRP A 156 7.16 16.72 13.67
C TRP A 156 7.97 17.51 12.65
N VAL A 157 9.08 16.94 12.16
CA VAL A 157 9.94 17.51 11.12
C VAL A 157 9.81 16.71 9.84
N ARG A 158 9.31 17.35 8.78
CA ARG A 158 9.07 16.67 7.51
C ARG A 158 10.36 16.42 6.75
N PHE A 159 10.52 15.21 6.21
CA PHE A 159 11.61 14.84 5.29
C PHE A 159 11.07 14.15 4.03
N ALA A 160 11.85 14.15 2.94
CA ALA A 160 11.41 13.59 1.65
C ALA A 160 11.57 12.07 1.58
N GLN A 161 12.81 11.55 1.55
CA GLN A 161 13.04 10.14 1.21
C GLN A 161 14.18 9.45 1.96
N ASN A 162 14.94 10.16 2.81
CA ASN A 162 16.13 9.58 3.41
C ASN A 162 16.29 9.91 4.89
N VAL A 163 17.12 9.13 5.55
CA VAL A 163 17.38 9.22 6.99
C VAL A 163 18.51 10.20 7.35
N ASN A 164 18.98 11.01 6.42
CA ASN A 164 20.19 11.84 6.59
C ASN A 164 20.08 12.84 7.72
N LEU A 165 18.93 13.51 7.89
CA LEU A 165 18.72 14.45 9.00
C LEU A 165 18.89 13.77 10.36
N PHE A 166 18.37 12.56 10.51
CA PHE A 166 18.52 11.78 11.73
C PHE A 166 19.95 11.27 11.90
N ALA A 167 20.56 10.73 10.84
CA ALA A 167 21.95 10.26 10.89
C ALA A 167 22.95 11.36 11.21
N ALA A 168 22.69 12.59 10.75
CA ALA A 168 23.48 13.79 11.07
C ALA A 168 23.21 14.35 12.48
N GLY A 169 22.27 13.78 13.24
CA GLY A 169 21.94 14.21 14.60
C GLY A 169 21.06 15.46 14.68
N ALA A 170 20.40 15.86 13.57
CA ALA A 170 19.48 16.99 13.56
C ALA A 170 18.08 16.67 14.13
N LEU A 171 17.78 15.37 14.31
CA LEU A 171 16.54 14.87 14.87
C LEU A 171 16.81 14.00 16.11
N ASP A 172 15.90 14.04 17.08
CA ASP A 172 15.96 13.21 18.28
C ASP A 172 15.45 11.78 18.01
N ALA A 173 14.47 11.66 17.11
CA ALA A 173 13.91 10.40 16.64
C ALA A 173 13.45 10.54 15.18
N THR A 174 13.14 9.42 14.54
CA THR A 174 12.55 9.41 13.18
C THR A 174 11.60 8.23 13.01
N LEU A 175 10.52 8.45 12.25
CA LEU A 175 9.74 7.35 11.71
C LEU A 175 10.57 6.61 10.65
N ALA A 176 10.37 5.33 10.60
CA ALA A 176 10.97 4.44 9.62
C ALA A 176 10.04 3.25 9.33
N MET A 177 10.10 2.74 8.11
CA MET A 177 9.54 1.42 7.83
C MET A 177 10.57 0.33 8.17
N SER A 178 10.15 -0.72 8.86
CA SER A 178 11.03 -1.81 9.29
C SER A 178 11.73 -2.52 8.12
N TYR A 179 11.17 -2.42 6.92
CA TYR A 179 11.73 -2.99 5.70
C TYR A 179 12.63 -2.01 4.92
N ASN A 180 12.61 -0.70 5.19
CA ASN A 180 13.34 0.31 4.40
C ASN A 180 14.24 1.18 5.29
N GLU A 181 13.76 2.32 5.79
CA GLU A 181 14.58 3.30 6.52
C GLU A 181 15.27 2.67 7.74
N TYR A 182 14.67 1.69 8.39
CA TYR A 182 15.31 0.95 9.48
C TYR A 182 16.69 0.39 9.05
N TYR A 183 16.77 -0.23 7.88
CA TYR A 183 18.05 -0.76 7.37
C TYR A 183 18.97 0.34 6.86
N GLN A 184 18.47 1.45 6.34
CA GLN A 184 19.29 2.62 5.99
C GLN A 184 19.94 3.20 7.25
N LEU A 185 19.23 3.29 8.36
CA LEU A 185 19.77 3.72 9.65
C LEU A 185 20.85 2.78 10.17
N VAL A 186 20.66 1.47 10.06
CA VAL A 186 21.69 0.47 10.40
C VAL A 186 22.94 0.67 9.56
N GLN A 187 22.80 0.88 8.26
CA GLN A 187 23.93 1.16 7.35
C GLN A 187 24.63 2.49 7.68
N ALA A 188 23.89 3.48 8.15
CA ALA A 188 24.44 4.75 8.63
C ALA A 188 25.10 4.65 10.02
N GLY A 189 25.21 3.44 10.59
CA GLY A 189 25.89 3.19 11.87
C GLY A 189 25.02 3.36 13.11
N VAL A 190 23.69 3.55 12.95
CA VAL A 190 22.78 3.62 14.10
C VAL A 190 22.63 2.24 14.73
N LYS A 191 23.01 2.13 16.01
CA LYS A 191 22.85 0.89 16.78
C LYS A 191 21.39 0.74 17.18
N MET A 192 20.74 -0.33 16.69
CA MET A 192 19.40 -0.69 17.08
C MET A 192 19.41 -1.55 18.34
N THR A 193 18.61 -1.14 19.32
CA THR A 193 18.43 -1.85 20.60
C THR A 193 16.96 -1.93 20.93
N GLY A 194 16.57 -2.82 21.84
CA GLY A 194 15.17 -2.89 22.30
C GLY A 194 14.71 -1.62 23.05
N LYS A 195 15.62 -0.67 23.34
CA LYS A 195 15.28 0.56 24.04
C LYS A 195 15.04 1.76 23.12
N ASN A 196 15.67 1.78 21.94
CA ASN A 196 15.59 2.92 21.02
C ASN A 196 14.74 2.63 19.76
N VAL A 197 14.05 1.51 19.71
CA VAL A 197 13.15 1.15 18.63
C VAL A 197 11.78 0.82 19.19
N TYR A 198 10.79 1.64 18.87
CA TYR A 198 9.39 1.40 19.16
C TYR A 198 8.71 0.83 17.91
N ARG A 199 8.09 -0.34 18.01
CA ARG A 199 7.37 -0.99 16.90
C ARG A 199 5.88 -0.87 17.12
N PHE A 200 5.18 -0.23 16.21
CA PHE A 200 3.74 0.00 16.32
C PHE A 200 2.94 -1.30 16.48
N CYS A 201 3.27 -2.33 15.72
CA CYS A 201 2.59 -3.62 15.78
C CYS A 201 2.73 -4.37 17.13
N ASP A 202 3.67 -3.97 17.99
CA ASP A 202 3.90 -4.60 19.30
C ASP A 202 3.17 -3.88 20.44
N HIS A 203 2.56 -2.72 20.15
CA HIS A 203 1.99 -1.83 21.16
C HIS A 203 0.55 -1.41 20.88
N GLY A 204 -0.25 -2.29 20.24
CA GLY A 204 -1.68 -2.05 20.01
C GLY A 204 -1.99 -1.23 18.74
N TYR A 205 -0.98 -0.89 17.94
CA TYR A 205 -1.14 -0.14 16.70
C TYR A 205 -0.81 -1.00 15.48
N ASN A 206 -1.27 -2.27 15.47
CA ASN A 206 -1.04 -3.19 14.34
C ASN A 206 -2.06 -2.95 13.23
N VAL A 207 -1.97 -1.83 12.54
CA VAL A 207 -2.82 -1.47 11.40
C VAL A 207 -2.20 -1.98 10.11
N GLN A 208 -2.99 -2.60 9.24
CA GLN A 208 -2.53 -3.13 7.95
C GLN A 208 -2.05 -2.00 7.02
N GLU A 209 -1.04 -2.32 6.21
CA GLU A 209 -0.45 -1.44 5.19
C GLU A 209 -0.46 -2.16 3.84
N ASP A 210 -0.11 -1.46 2.76
CA ASP A 210 0.08 -2.05 1.43
C ASP A 210 -1.16 -2.81 0.88
N GLY A 211 -2.36 -2.31 1.15
CA GLY A 211 -3.56 -2.77 0.47
C GLY A 211 -3.60 -2.26 -0.97
N VAL A 212 -4.14 -3.07 -1.89
CA VAL A 212 -4.43 -2.66 -3.27
C VAL A 212 -5.86 -2.16 -3.37
N TYR A 213 -6.01 -0.94 -3.84
CA TYR A 213 -7.30 -0.26 -3.93
C TYR A 213 -7.61 0.17 -5.35
N MET A 214 -8.90 0.13 -5.69
CA MET A 214 -9.52 0.72 -6.88
C MET A 214 -10.64 1.65 -6.44
N THR A 215 -11.03 2.62 -7.28
CA THR A 215 -12.28 3.35 -7.03
C THR A 215 -13.46 2.39 -7.16
N ARG A 216 -14.49 2.57 -6.34
CA ARG A 216 -15.70 1.73 -6.38
C ARG A 216 -16.41 1.82 -7.74
N GLU A 217 -16.35 2.98 -8.38
CA GLU A 217 -16.90 3.21 -9.72
C GLU A 217 -16.22 2.29 -10.76
N TYR A 218 -14.86 2.29 -10.79
CA TYR A 218 -14.11 1.42 -11.70
C TYR A 218 -14.36 -0.06 -11.38
N TYR A 219 -14.29 -0.44 -10.10
CA TYR A 219 -14.53 -1.80 -9.66
C TYR A 219 -15.92 -2.31 -10.07
N ALA A 220 -16.97 -1.49 -9.94
CA ALA A 220 -18.36 -1.89 -10.28
C ALA A 220 -18.52 -2.32 -11.75
N THR A 221 -17.78 -1.68 -12.64
CA THR A 221 -17.83 -1.98 -14.09
C THR A 221 -16.79 -3.00 -14.56
N HIS A 222 -15.74 -3.26 -13.76
CA HIS A 222 -14.59 -4.11 -14.11
C HIS A 222 -14.31 -5.23 -13.08
N LYS A 223 -15.35 -5.65 -12.36
CA LYS A 223 -15.24 -6.57 -11.20
C LYS A 223 -14.47 -7.85 -11.50
N ASP A 224 -14.77 -8.50 -12.64
CA ASP A 224 -14.09 -9.73 -13.05
C ASP A 224 -12.60 -9.49 -13.36
N GLN A 225 -12.29 -8.41 -14.06
CA GLN A 225 -10.91 -8.03 -14.37
C GLN A 225 -10.12 -7.69 -13.09
N ALA A 226 -10.71 -6.93 -12.15
CA ALA A 226 -10.12 -6.58 -10.87
C ALA A 226 -9.81 -7.84 -10.04
N ARG A 227 -10.73 -8.80 -9.98
CA ARG A 227 -10.52 -10.07 -9.27
C ARG A 227 -9.41 -10.91 -9.89
N ARG A 228 -9.37 -11.01 -11.22
CA ARG A 228 -8.27 -11.71 -11.91
C ARG A 228 -6.92 -11.05 -11.69
N PHE A 229 -6.86 -9.70 -11.70
CA PHE A 229 -5.67 -8.94 -11.34
C PHE A 229 -5.22 -9.24 -9.91
N ALA A 230 -6.12 -9.19 -8.93
CA ALA A 230 -5.84 -9.48 -7.54
C ALA A 230 -5.32 -10.92 -7.33
N GLN A 231 -5.95 -11.92 -7.96
CA GLN A 231 -5.55 -13.32 -7.90
C GLN A 231 -4.15 -13.55 -8.52
N ALA A 232 -3.87 -12.94 -9.67
CA ALA A 232 -2.56 -13.03 -10.32
C ALA A 232 -1.46 -12.33 -9.49
N SER A 233 -1.78 -11.18 -8.88
CA SER A 233 -0.89 -10.48 -7.96
C SER A 233 -0.59 -11.34 -6.72
N ARG A 234 -1.60 -11.96 -6.13
CA ARG A 234 -1.45 -12.90 -5.02
C ARG A 234 -0.54 -14.07 -5.40
N LYS A 235 -0.77 -14.70 -6.57
CA LYS A 235 0.09 -15.76 -7.11
C LYS A 235 1.56 -15.31 -7.21
N GLY A 236 1.78 -14.06 -7.63
CA GLY A 236 3.12 -13.46 -7.68
C GLY A 236 3.77 -13.35 -6.30
N TRP A 237 3.03 -12.95 -5.28
CA TRP A 237 3.53 -12.89 -3.91
C TRP A 237 3.79 -14.27 -3.31
N GLU A 238 2.91 -15.24 -3.54
CA GLU A 238 3.09 -16.62 -3.09
C GLU A 238 4.34 -17.23 -3.75
N TRP A 239 4.54 -16.96 -5.04
CA TRP A 239 5.74 -17.39 -5.76
C TRP A 239 7.02 -16.73 -5.21
N ALA A 240 7.00 -15.41 -5.00
CA ALA A 240 8.14 -14.68 -4.44
C ALA A 240 8.55 -15.19 -3.05
N ALA A 241 7.60 -15.64 -2.25
CA ALA A 241 7.86 -16.22 -0.94
C ALA A 241 8.53 -17.59 -1.03
N GLN A 242 8.29 -18.35 -2.09
CA GLN A 242 8.89 -19.66 -2.33
C GLN A 242 10.24 -19.55 -3.05
N HIS A 243 10.47 -18.48 -3.82
CA HIS A 243 11.63 -18.27 -4.67
C HIS A 243 12.25 -16.87 -4.42
N PRO A 244 12.70 -16.57 -3.18
CA PRO A 244 13.07 -15.20 -2.82
C PRO A 244 14.32 -14.67 -3.58
N ASP A 245 15.25 -15.54 -3.96
CA ASP A 245 16.45 -15.12 -4.71
C ASP A 245 16.11 -14.76 -6.17
N GLU A 246 15.25 -15.54 -6.84
CA GLU A 246 14.79 -15.20 -8.19
C GLU A 246 13.85 -13.97 -8.16
N ALA A 247 13.01 -13.85 -7.13
CA ALA A 247 12.19 -12.64 -6.94
C ALA A 247 13.06 -11.40 -6.76
N LEU A 248 14.19 -11.52 -6.04
CA LEU A 248 15.16 -10.44 -5.90
C LEU A 248 15.81 -10.07 -7.23
N ASP A 249 16.14 -11.05 -8.10
CA ASP A 249 16.66 -10.78 -9.44
C ASP A 249 15.67 -9.97 -10.27
N ILE A 250 14.38 -10.32 -10.20
CA ILE A 250 13.30 -9.57 -10.85
C ILE A 250 13.18 -8.15 -10.27
N VAL A 251 13.23 -8.00 -8.94
CA VAL A 251 13.20 -6.68 -8.28
C VAL A 251 14.34 -5.80 -8.79
N MET A 252 15.56 -6.33 -8.89
CA MET A 252 16.71 -5.55 -9.37
C MET A 252 16.53 -5.05 -10.79
N GLN A 253 15.87 -5.80 -11.68
CA GLN A 253 15.53 -5.32 -13.03
C GLN A 253 14.61 -4.08 -13.00
N TYR A 254 13.62 -4.06 -12.07
CA TYR A 254 12.75 -2.90 -11.91
C TYR A 254 13.45 -1.71 -11.27
N VAL A 255 14.32 -1.96 -10.31
CA VAL A 255 15.17 -0.95 -9.67
C VAL A 255 16.06 -0.26 -10.70
N ASP A 256 16.74 -1.03 -11.54
CA ASP A 256 17.63 -0.53 -12.59
C ASP A 256 16.84 0.23 -13.67
N LYS A 257 15.71 -0.32 -14.13
CA LYS A 257 14.81 0.32 -15.11
C LYS A 257 14.30 1.69 -14.64
N ASN A 258 14.07 1.85 -13.33
CA ASN A 258 13.56 3.07 -12.72
C ASN A 258 14.69 3.97 -12.16
N HIS A 259 15.95 3.63 -12.38
CA HIS A 259 17.13 4.39 -11.93
C HIS A 259 17.15 4.68 -10.42
N ILE A 260 16.76 3.69 -9.61
CA ILE A 260 16.70 3.86 -8.16
C ILE A 260 18.08 3.59 -7.55
N ALA A 261 18.63 4.58 -6.82
CA ALA A 261 19.89 4.46 -6.11
C ALA A 261 19.75 3.54 -4.88
N THR A 262 20.06 2.26 -5.05
CA THR A 262 20.03 1.25 -4.00
C THR A 262 21.04 0.13 -4.31
N ASN A 263 21.08 -0.91 -3.50
CA ASN A 263 21.93 -2.09 -3.74
C ASN A 263 21.17 -3.39 -3.43
N ARG A 264 21.70 -4.50 -3.99
CA ARG A 264 21.09 -5.83 -3.86
C ARG A 264 20.93 -6.30 -2.41
N VAL A 265 21.87 -5.94 -1.53
CA VAL A 265 21.81 -6.34 -0.11
C VAL A 265 20.62 -5.66 0.57
N MET A 266 20.44 -4.37 0.33
CA MET A 266 19.31 -3.59 0.84
C MET A 266 17.98 -4.17 0.35
N GLN A 267 17.87 -4.46 -0.96
CA GLN A 267 16.65 -5.01 -1.55
C GLN A 267 16.35 -6.44 -1.02
N ARG A 268 17.39 -7.25 -0.74
CA ARG A 268 17.23 -8.57 -0.11
C ARG A 268 16.68 -8.46 1.32
N LEU A 269 17.23 -7.55 2.12
CA LEU A 269 16.75 -7.32 3.50
C LEU A 269 15.30 -6.81 3.48
N MET A 270 14.98 -5.91 2.56
CA MET A 270 13.62 -5.40 2.35
C MET A 270 12.67 -6.54 1.97
N LEU A 271 13.00 -7.35 0.97
CA LEU A 271 12.15 -8.47 0.53
C LEU A 271 11.88 -9.43 1.68
N LYS A 272 12.92 -9.81 2.43
CA LYS A 272 12.78 -10.69 3.61
C LYS A 272 11.79 -10.13 4.62
N GLU A 273 11.90 -8.85 4.95
CA GLU A 273 11.02 -8.21 5.94
C GLU A 273 9.59 -8.06 5.41
N VAL A 274 9.41 -7.66 4.16
CA VAL A 274 8.09 -7.56 3.52
C VAL A 274 7.39 -8.92 3.51
N LEU A 275 8.07 -9.98 3.13
CA LEU A 275 7.52 -11.35 3.16
C LEU A 275 7.14 -11.80 4.58
N ARG A 276 7.89 -11.36 5.61
CA ARG A 276 7.56 -11.60 7.01
C ARG A 276 6.29 -10.85 7.43
N LEU A 277 6.14 -9.59 7.02
CA LEU A 277 4.97 -8.76 7.35
C LEU A 277 3.68 -9.26 6.72
N GLN A 278 3.75 -10.06 5.66
CA GLN A 278 2.59 -10.70 5.03
C GLN A 278 2.03 -11.88 5.83
N VAL A 279 2.78 -12.38 6.81
CA VAL A 279 2.31 -13.50 7.65
C VAL A 279 1.60 -12.94 8.87
N ASP A 280 0.32 -13.25 8.99
CA ASP A 280 -0.48 -12.86 10.16
C ASP A 280 0.11 -13.43 11.46
N ARG A 281 0.12 -12.62 12.51
CA ARG A 281 0.80 -12.97 13.78
C ARG A 281 0.09 -14.08 14.56
N GLU A 282 -1.21 -14.22 14.36
CA GLU A 282 -2.04 -15.20 15.06
C GLU A 282 -2.19 -16.48 14.24
N SER A 283 -2.71 -16.37 13.02
CA SER A 283 -2.97 -17.53 12.16
C SER A 283 -1.68 -18.15 11.56
N LYS A 284 -0.55 -17.42 11.56
CA LYS A 284 0.72 -17.81 10.92
C LYS A 284 0.59 -18.05 9.41
N LYS A 285 -0.41 -17.45 8.75
CA LYS A 285 -0.71 -17.60 7.32
C LYS A 285 -0.63 -16.26 6.60
N ARG A 286 -0.43 -16.30 5.28
CA ARG A 286 -0.63 -15.18 4.37
C ARG A 286 -2.10 -15.18 3.94
N GLU A 287 -2.92 -14.37 4.58
CA GLU A 287 -4.37 -14.38 4.34
C GLU A 287 -4.78 -13.51 3.16
N PHE A 288 -4.00 -12.49 2.84
CA PHE A 288 -4.23 -11.54 1.74
C PHE A 288 -5.60 -10.85 1.80
N ARG A 289 -6.13 -10.62 2.98
CA ARG A 289 -7.43 -9.98 3.20
C ARG A 289 -7.33 -8.80 4.16
N LEU A 290 -8.13 -7.77 3.89
CA LEU A 290 -8.35 -6.67 4.83
C LEU A 290 -9.12 -7.19 6.06
N ARG A 291 -8.72 -6.77 7.25
CA ARG A 291 -9.32 -7.19 8.52
C ARG A 291 -10.26 -6.10 9.06
N PRO A 292 -11.51 -6.45 9.42
CA PRO A 292 -12.48 -5.48 9.96
C PRO A 292 -12.00 -4.79 11.24
N ASP A 293 -11.38 -5.52 12.16
CA ASP A 293 -10.85 -4.99 13.42
C ASP A 293 -9.74 -3.95 13.21
N MET A 294 -8.91 -4.13 12.18
CA MET A 294 -7.86 -3.16 11.85
C MET A 294 -8.41 -1.92 11.15
N VAL A 295 -9.47 -2.05 10.35
CA VAL A 295 -10.19 -0.90 9.78
C VAL A 295 -10.84 -0.11 10.91
N GLN A 296 -11.53 -0.77 11.83
CA GLN A 296 -12.15 -0.13 12.99
C GLN A 296 -11.12 0.60 13.85
N LEU A 297 -9.98 -0.04 14.16
CA LEU A 297 -8.91 0.58 14.94
C LEU A 297 -8.37 1.85 14.26
N ALA A 298 -8.02 1.76 12.97
CA ALA A 298 -7.44 2.89 12.25
C ALA A 298 -8.44 4.04 12.10
N SER A 299 -9.68 3.71 11.71
CA SER A 299 -10.76 4.69 11.51
C SER A 299 -11.11 5.41 12.80
N HIS A 300 -11.28 4.68 13.90
CA HIS A 300 -11.56 5.25 15.21
C HIS A 300 -10.43 6.19 15.69
N LEU A 301 -9.17 5.74 15.62
CA LEU A 301 -8.03 6.56 15.99
C LEU A 301 -7.93 7.85 15.18
N MET A 302 -8.17 7.78 13.87
CA MET A 302 -8.09 8.94 13.00
C MET A 302 -9.27 9.91 13.21
N ALA A 303 -10.48 9.39 13.44
CA ALA A 303 -11.65 10.22 13.73
C ALA A 303 -11.53 10.91 15.08
N GLU A 304 -11.12 10.21 16.16
CA GLU A 304 -10.87 10.82 17.48
C GLU A 304 -9.83 11.95 17.42
N ASN A 305 -8.85 11.84 16.52
CA ASN A 305 -7.82 12.86 16.36
C ASN A 305 -8.13 13.86 15.23
N GLN A 306 -9.38 13.96 14.79
CA GLN A 306 -9.86 14.91 13.78
C GLN A 306 -9.11 14.83 12.43
N MET A 307 -8.54 13.67 12.11
CA MET A 307 -7.95 13.39 10.80
C MET A 307 -8.97 12.86 9.79
N LEU A 308 -10.12 12.38 10.28
CA LEU A 308 -11.30 12.06 9.50
C LEU A 308 -12.47 12.85 10.05
N SER A 309 -13.43 13.19 9.19
CA SER A 309 -14.66 13.87 9.57
C SER A 309 -15.66 12.93 10.29
N ARG A 310 -15.51 11.61 10.06
CA ARG A 310 -16.30 10.53 10.63
C ARG A 310 -15.50 9.22 10.65
N GLU A 311 -16.01 8.22 11.34
CA GLU A 311 -15.49 6.85 11.14
C GLU A 311 -15.93 6.30 9.79
N VAL A 312 -14.99 5.64 9.10
CA VAL A 312 -15.20 4.87 7.87
C VAL A 312 -15.28 3.40 8.24
N THR A 313 -16.29 2.69 7.74
CA THR A 313 -16.52 1.29 8.10
C THR A 313 -15.77 0.32 7.18
N TYR A 314 -15.67 -0.94 7.61
CA TYR A 314 -15.08 -2.00 6.79
C TYR A 314 -15.87 -2.23 5.48
N GLU A 315 -17.20 -2.15 5.55
CA GLU A 315 -18.12 -2.34 4.41
C GLU A 315 -17.90 -1.30 3.32
N GLU A 316 -17.45 -0.10 3.70
CA GLU A 316 -17.12 0.97 2.73
C GLU A 316 -15.82 0.69 1.96
N LEU A 317 -14.97 -0.21 2.44
CA LEU A 317 -13.72 -0.64 1.78
C LEU A 317 -13.78 -2.06 1.22
N SER A 318 -14.75 -2.87 1.63
CA SER A 318 -14.90 -4.26 1.15
C SER A 318 -15.63 -4.34 -0.19
N GLU A 319 -15.52 -5.53 -0.87
CA GLU A 319 -16.21 -5.84 -2.12
C GLU A 319 -17.75 -5.84 -1.99
#